data_da324ea0e30f8e4a23ffada58d957b44
#
_entry.id   da324ea0e30f8e4a23ffada58d957b44
#
_cell.length_a   1.000
_cell.length_b   1.000
_cell.length_c   1.000
_cell.angle_alpha   90.00
_cell.angle_beta   90.00
_cell.angle_gamma   90.00
#
_symmetry.space_group_name_H-M   'P 1'
#
loop_
_entity.id
_entity.type
_entity.pdbx_description
1 polymer ?
#
loop_
_entity_poly.entity_id
_entity_poly.type
_entity_poly.pdbx_seq_one_letter_code
_entity_poly.pdbx_strand_id
1 'polypeptide(L)'
;DFDFVEWDFTHQGQNSNVEEAEELFAILEQMGKEVYMAVYEHLGATACRILVPDYSEIYLVEDLIWDNTNKALLFREDILNLHRLDNDSLEALVERLEECELDDYTEIATLIGIEFDDNTVWGQLTILELKLLIYLALEQFEEAKELVGQFLQYNTNTAERGLFYQCMNVVLEVILDDELELDDYLINFRRMFGDERMDAVLGSVDGSVRFYGLTPTSMKLEGLDRHLRLIDSYKKLHA
;
A
#
# COMPACT_ATOMS: atom_id res chain seq x y z
N ASP A 1 -5.54 -40.98 18.84
CA ASP A 1 -5.30 -41.97 17.76
C ASP A 1 -5.80 -41.37 16.47
N PHE A 2 -4.91 -41.15 15.54
CA PHE A 2 -5.27 -40.75 14.20
C PHE A 2 -5.51 -42.02 13.38
N ASP A 3 -6.75 -42.28 12.98
CA ASP A 3 -7.05 -43.33 12.01
C ASP A 3 -6.58 -42.86 10.64
N PHE A 4 -5.51 -43.48 10.14
CA PHE A 4 -5.08 -43.29 8.78
C PHE A 4 -6.01 -44.06 7.86
N VAL A 5 -6.78 -43.37 7.02
CA VAL A 5 -7.51 -43.95 5.92
C VAL A 5 -6.57 -44.08 4.72
N GLU A 6 -6.50 -45.25 4.09
CA GLU A 6 -5.73 -45.40 2.86
C GLU A 6 -6.27 -44.42 1.82
N TRP A 7 -5.36 -43.63 1.24
CA TRP A 7 -5.70 -42.67 0.19
C TRP A 7 -6.17 -43.43 -1.07
N ASP A 8 -7.38 -43.16 -1.52
CA ASP A 8 -7.93 -43.70 -2.77
C ASP A 8 -7.49 -42.80 -3.94
N PHE A 9 -6.57 -43.30 -4.75
CA PHE A 9 -6.05 -42.59 -5.93
C PHE A 9 -6.96 -42.69 -7.17
N THR A 10 -8.21 -43.13 -7.05
CA THR A 10 -9.13 -43.31 -8.18
C THR A 10 -9.57 -41.98 -8.83
N HIS A 11 -9.42 -40.85 -8.14
CA HIS A 11 -9.70 -39.49 -8.65
C HIS A 11 -8.47 -38.76 -9.14
N GLN A 12 -7.63 -39.38 -9.94
CA GLN A 12 -6.45 -38.71 -10.51
C GLN A 12 -6.80 -38.02 -11.83
N GLY A 13 -7.06 -36.69 -11.75
CA GLY A 13 -6.66 -35.69 -12.72
C GLY A 13 -6.92 -35.95 -14.22
N GLN A 14 -8.07 -36.50 -14.60
CA GLN A 14 -8.47 -36.60 -16.01
C GLN A 14 -9.59 -35.61 -16.37
N ASN A 15 -10.17 -34.95 -15.38
CA ASN A 15 -11.29 -34.03 -15.53
C ASN A 15 -10.80 -32.58 -15.55
N SER A 16 -11.64 -31.69 -16.07
CA SER A 16 -11.38 -30.26 -15.93
C SER A 16 -11.55 -29.83 -14.47
N ASN A 17 -10.90 -28.74 -14.06
CA ASN A 17 -11.02 -28.18 -12.71
C ASN A 17 -12.50 -27.94 -12.31
N VAL A 18 -13.39 -27.65 -13.28
CA VAL A 18 -14.83 -27.47 -13.04
C VAL A 18 -15.49 -28.80 -12.67
N GLU A 19 -15.22 -29.85 -13.42
CA GLU A 19 -15.76 -31.21 -13.17
C GLU A 19 -15.26 -31.74 -11.82
N GLU A 20 -14.00 -31.54 -11.50
CA GLU A 20 -13.44 -31.91 -10.20
C GLU A 20 -14.10 -31.13 -9.04
N ALA A 21 -14.34 -29.85 -9.22
CA ALA A 21 -15.02 -29.02 -8.21
C ALA A 21 -16.48 -29.47 -8.00
N GLU A 22 -17.22 -29.77 -9.09
CA GLU A 22 -18.60 -30.29 -9.03
C GLU A 22 -18.65 -31.62 -8.29
N GLU A 23 -17.68 -32.50 -8.55
CA GLU A 23 -17.59 -33.82 -7.89
C GLU A 23 -17.32 -33.67 -6.39
N LEU A 24 -16.38 -32.76 -6.00
CA LEU A 24 -16.10 -32.47 -4.59
C LEU A 24 -17.32 -31.86 -3.88
N PHE A 25 -18.02 -30.93 -4.50
CA PHE A 25 -19.25 -30.38 -3.94
C PHE A 25 -20.34 -31.46 -3.76
N ALA A 26 -20.50 -32.40 -4.72
CA ALA A 26 -21.43 -33.49 -4.58
C ALA A 26 -21.08 -34.44 -3.42
N ILE A 27 -19.79 -34.68 -3.17
CA ILE A 27 -19.32 -35.45 -2.01
C ILE A 27 -19.70 -34.74 -0.70
N LEU A 28 -19.42 -33.42 -0.59
CA LEU A 28 -19.77 -32.66 0.60
C LEU A 28 -21.29 -32.63 0.87
N GLU A 29 -22.09 -32.49 -0.18
CA GLU A 29 -23.55 -32.53 -0.10
C GLU A 29 -24.03 -33.90 0.41
N GLN A 30 -23.47 -35.02 -0.11
CA GLN A 30 -23.77 -36.37 0.37
C GLN A 30 -23.39 -36.57 1.85
N MET A 31 -22.35 -35.88 2.32
CA MET A 31 -21.97 -35.84 3.73
C MET A 31 -22.89 -34.95 4.58
N GLY A 32 -23.87 -34.29 4.00
CA GLY A 32 -24.78 -33.35 4.67
C GLY A 32 -24.10 -32.04 5.08
N LYS A 33 -23.01 -31.66 4.40
CA LYS A 33 -22.28 -30.42 4.69
C LYS A 33 -22.77 -29.28 3.80
N GLU A 34 -22.96 -28.12 4.38
CA GLU A 34 -23.21 -26.88 3.64
C GLU A 34 -21.89 -26.27 3.16
N VAL A 35 -21.87 -25.78 1.94
CA VAL A 35 -20.68 -25.13 1.35
C VAL A 35 -20.98 -23.65 1.13
N TYR A 36 -20.21 -22.79 1.73
CA TYR A 36 -20.26 -21.35 1.52
C TYR A 36 -19.08 -20.90 0.66
N MET A 37 -19.36 -20.08 -0.35
CA MET A 37 -18.32 -19.54 -1.24
C MET A 37 -18.43 -18.02 -1.33
N ALA A 38 -17.34 -17.34 -0.99
CA ALA A 38 -17.17 -15.91 -1.25
C ALA A 38 -16.25 -15.73 -2.47
N VAL A 39 -16.71 -14.96 -3.45
CA VAL A 39 -15.93 -14.63 -4.65
C VAL A 39 -15.48 -13.19 -4.57
N TYR A 40 -14.20 -12.97 -4.80
CA TYR A 40 -13.57 -11.66 -4.79
C TYR A 40 -13.07 -11.35 -6.20
N GLU A 41 -13.59 -10.30 -6.81
CA GLU A 41 -13.13 -9.78 -8.09
C GLU A 41 -12.48 -8.41 -7.87
N HIS A 42 -11.16 -8.37 -7.95
CA HIS A 42 -10.44 -7.13 -7.70
C HIS A 42 -9.16 -7.04 -8.54
N LEU A 43 -8.87 -5.83 -9.05
CA LEU A 43 -7.69 -5.56 -9.89
C LEU A 43 -7.54 -6.50 -11.11
N GLY A 44 -8.66 -7.00 -11.64
CA GLY A 44 -8.67 -7.91 -12.79
C GLY A 44 -8.31 -9.36 -12.48
N ALA A 45 -8.16 -9.70 -11.20
CA ALA A 45 -8.02 -11.07 -10.72
C ALA A 45 -9.31 -11.53 -10.02
N THR A 46 -9.61 -12.82 -10.12
CA THR A 46 -10.71 -13.44 -9.38
C THR A 46 -10.12 -14.44 -8.39
N ALA A 47 -10.53 -14.35 -7.14
CA ALA A 47 -10.21 -15.30 -6.09
C ALA A 47 -11.50 -15.79 -5.42
N CYS A 48 -11.49 -16.99 -4.87
CA CYS A 48 -12.62 -17.47 -4.06
C CYS A 48 -12.10 -18.02 -2.73
N ARG A 49 -12.95 -17.89 -1.72
CA ARG A 49 -12.79 -18.57 -0.44
C ARG A 49 -13.97 -19.51 -0.25
N ILE A 50 -13.66 -20.76 0.01
CA ILE A 50 -14.66 -21.78 0.30
C ILE A 50 -14.60 -22.09 1.79
N LEU A 51 -15.76 -22.11 2.45
CA LEU A 51 -15.92 -22.47 3.85
C LEU A 51 -16.95 -23.59 3.96
N VAL A 52 -16.58 -24.67 4.60
CA VAL A 52 -17.45 -25.78 4.97
C VAL A 52 -17.45 -25.85 6.49
N PRO A 53 -18.51 -25.35 7.18
CA PRO A 53 -18.57 -25.33 8.64
C PRO A 53 -18.31 -26.70 9.26
N ASP A 54 -17.59 -26.74 10.36
CA ASP A 54 -17.18 -27.97 11.06
C ASP A 54 -16.28 -28.93 10.25
N TYR A 55 -15.79 -28.50 9.08
CA TYR A 55 -14.97 -29.36 8.22
C TYR A 55 -13.70 -28.67 7.71
N SER A 56 -13.81 -27.43 7.27
CA SER A 56 -12.68 -26.66 6.73
C SER A 56 -12.00 -25.73 7.74
N GLU A 57 -12.56 -25.59 8.92
CA GLU A 57 -12.02 -24.73 9.98
C GLU A 57 -10.90 -25.47 10.72
N ILE A 58 -9.67 -25.14 10.35
CA ILE A 58 -8.47 -25.69 10.99
C ILE A 58 -8.08 -24.84 12.21
N TYR A 59 -8.48 -23.57 12.23
CA TYR A 59 -8.18 -22.61 13.30
C TYR A 59 -9.46 -22.07 13.91
N LEU A 60 -9.41 -21.69 15.19
CA LEU A 60 -10.49 -20.95 15.82
C LEU A 60 -10.73 -19.63 15.05
N VAL A 61 -12.01 -19.30 14.82
CA VAL A 61 -12.40 -18.08 14.08
C VAL A 61 -11.78 -16.84 14.72
N GLU A 62 -11.66 -16.83 16.03
CA GLU A 62 -11.05 -15.78 16.84
C GLU A 62 -9.56 -15.59 16.49
N ASP A 63 -8.82 -16.66 16.30
CA ASP A 63 -7.41 -16.61 15.89
C ASP A 63 -7.26 -16.06 14.46
N LEU A 64 -8.17 -16.40 13.54
CA LEU A 64 -8.13 -15.91 12.15
C LEU A 64 -8.34 -14.39 12.03
N ILE A 65 -9.09 -13.78 12.95
CA ILE A 65 -9.29 -12.33 12.98
C ILE A 65 -7.98 -11.64 13.36
N TRP A 66 -7.27 -12.17 14.35
CA TRP A 66 -6.02 -11.60 14.85
C TRP A 66 -4.84 -11.82 13.89
N ASP A 67 -4.81 -12.96 13.20
CA ASP A 67 -3.73 -13.31 12.27
C ASP A 67 -3.92 -12.74 10.84
N ASN A 68 -5.05 -12.07 10.58
CA ASN A 68 -5.29 -11.48 9.26
C ASN A 68 -4.50 -10.18 9.08
N THR A 69 -3.33 -10.28 8.47
CA THR A 69 -2.44 -9.16 8.16
C THR A 69 -2.76 -8.45 6.84
N ASN A 70 -3.74 -8.95 6.06
CA ASN A 70 -4.10 -8.33 4.78
C ASN A 70 -4.93 -7.06 4.99
N LYS A 71 -4.26 -5.92 5.01
CA LYS A 71 -4.86 -4.59 5.12
C LYS A 71 -5.09 -3.88 3.78
N ALA A 72 -4.75 -4.53 2.65
CA ALA A 72 -4.76 -3.89 1.33
C ALA A 72 -6.08 -3.19 0.98
N LEU A 73 -7.23 -3.82 1.30
CA LEU A 73 -8.55 -3.28 1.00
C LEU A 73 -8.88 -2.01 1.80
N LEU A 74 -8.26 -1.82 2.96
CA LEU A 74 -8.49 -0.64 3.80
C LEU A 74 -7.81 0.62 3.23
N PHE A 75 -6.76 0.46 2.45
CA PHE A 75 -5.87 1.55 2.04
C PHE A 75 -5.78 1.75 0.52
N ARG A 76 -6.00 0.71 -0.27
CA ARG A 76 -5.71 0.70 -1.71
C ARG A 76 -6.42 1.81 -2.48
N GLU A 77 -7.71 2.00 -2.25
CA GLU A 77 -8.49 2.99 -2.98
C GLU A 77 -8.01 4.41 -2.70
N ASP A 78 -7.81 4.75 -1.44
CA ASP A 78 -7.37 6.09 -1.04
C ASP A 78 -5.94 6.37 -1.49
N ILE A 79 -5.03 5.41 -1.34
CA ILE A 79 -3.64 5.58 -1.77
C ILE A 79 -3.55 5.73 -3.30
N LEU A 80 -4.28 4.95 -4.08
CA LEU A 80 -4.29 5.09 -5.54
C LEU A 80 -4.97 6.38 -6.01
N ASN A 81 -5.89 6.93 -5.23
CA ASN A 81 -6.55 8.21 -5.51
C ASN A 81 -5.95 9.39 -4.74
N LEU A 82 -4.78 9.24 -4.13
CA LEU A 82 -4.16 10.20 -3.19
C LEU A 82 -4.24 11.67 -3.66
N HIS A 83 -3.95 11.92 -4.94
CA HIS A 83 -3.97 13.27 -5.53
C HIS A 83 -5.37 13.89 -5.64
N ARG A 84 -6.43 13.12 -5.39
CA ARG A 84 -7.83 13.56 -5.48
C ARG A 84 -8.49 13.71 -4.13
N LEU A 85 -7.84 13.26 -3.08
CA LEU A 85 -8.36 13.33 -1.72
C LEU A 85 -8.37 14.78 -1.24
N ASP A 86 -9.45 15.16 -0.57
CA ASP A 86 -9.53 16.39 0.20
C ASP A 86 -8.80 16.24 1.55
N ASN A 87 -8.67 17.31 2.30
CA ASN A 87 -7.94 17.31 3.55
C ASN A 87 -8.56 16.38 4.59
N ASP A 88 -9.88 16.36 4.72
CA ASP A 88 -10.58 15.47 5.67
C ASP A 88 -10.31 14.00 5.37
N SER A 89 -10.28 13.62 4.08
CA SER A 89 -9.95 12.26 3.63
C SER A 89 -8.48 11.90 3.86
N LEU A 90 -7.57 12.88 3.73
CA LEU A 90 -6.14 12.69 4.02
C LEU A 90 -5.90 12.49 5.52
N GLU A 91 -6.54 13.28 6.38
CA GLU A 91 -6.50 13.11 7.84
C GLU A 91 -7.00 11.72 8.22
N ALA A 92 -8.17 11.32 7.72
CA ALA A 92 -8.71 9.98 7.97
C ALA A 92 -7.80 8.84 7.45
N LEU A 93 -7.05 9.05 6.38
CA LEU A 93 -6.09 8.08 5.88
C LEU A 93 -4.91 7.92 6.85
N VAL A 94 -4.34 9.02 7.35
CA VAL A 94 -3.24 8.98 8.33
C VAL A 94 -3.70 8.33 9.62
N GLU A 95 -4.85 8.72 10.18
CA GLU A 95 -5.42 8.11 11.39
C GLU A 95 -5.55 6.58 11.25
N ARG A 96 -6.07 6.09 10.13
CA ARG A 96 -6.17 4.64 9.89
C ARG A 96 -4.82 3.95 9.76
N LEU A 97 -3.82 4.61 9.17
CA LEU A 97 -2.46 4.05 9.08
C LEU A 97 -1.84 3.91 10.48
N GLU A 98 -2.10 4.85 11.38
CA GLU A 98 -1.65 4.82 12.77
C GLU A 98 -2.39 3.78 13.60
N GLU A 99 -3.73 3.73 13.51
CA GLU A 99 -4.56 2.75 14.23
C GLU A 99 -4.23 1.30 13.88
N CYS A 100 -3.77 1.05 12.66
CA CYS A 100 -3.40 -0.30 12.21
C CYS A 100 -2.05 -0.79 12.74
N GLU A 101 -1.29 0.04 13.47
CA GLU A 101 0.03 -0.29 14.05
C GLU A 101 0.97 -0.95 13.03
N LEU A 102 0.97 -0.46 11.80
CA LEU A 102 1.80 -0.99 10.73
C LEU A 102 3.25 -0.50 10.90
N ASP A 103 4.21 -1.34 10.49
CA ASP A 103 5.62 -0.94 10.44
C ASP A 103 5.80 0.21 9.42
N ASP A 104 6.27 1.34 9.88
CA ASP A 104 6.52 2.56 9.11
C ASP A 104 7.46 2.35 7.91
N TYR A 105 8.29 1.31 7.94
CA TYR A 105 9.18 0.97 6.83
C TYR A 105 8.57 -0.02 5.82
N THR A 106 7.32 -0.44 6.03
CA THR A 106 6.60 -1.25 5.05
C THR A 106 6.41 -0.45 3.76
N GLU A 107 6.79 -1.06 2.63
CA GLU A 107 6.59 -0.48 1.31
C GLU A 107 5.09 -0.42 0.97
N ILE A 108 4.63 0.73 0.48
CA ILE A 108 3.25 0.94 0.05
C ILE A 108 2.85 -0.06 -1.04
N ALA A 109 3.77 -0.38 -1.96
CA ALA A 109 3.56 -1.40 -2.98
C ALA A 109 3.10 -2.74 -2.38
N THR A 110 3.77 -3.16 -1.31
CA THR A 110 3.43 -4.40 -0.58
C THR A 110 2.11 -4.27 0.17
N LEU A 111 1.89 -3.15 0.89
CA LEU A 111 0.68 -2.92 1.65
C LEU A 111 -0.58 -2.99 0.78
N ILE A 112 -0.57 -2.34 -0.38
CA ILE A 112 -1.75 -2.28 -1.25
C ILE A 112 -1.78 -3.35 -2.36
N GLY A 113 -0.73 -4.18 -2.47
CA GLY A 113 -0.64 -5.27 -3.45
C GLY A 113 -0.57 -4.78 -4.90
N ILE A 114 0.17 -3.70 -5.14
CA ILE A 114 0.38 -3.13 -6.48
C ILE A 114 1.86 -3.26 -6.87
N GLU A 115 2.11 -3.75 -8.06
CA GLU A 115 3.44 -3.77 -8.65
C GLU A 115 3.66 -2.48 -9.44
N PHE A 116 4.44 -1.56 -8.89
CA PHE A 116 4.78 -0.30 -9.57
C PHE A 116 5.93 -0.48 -10.56
N ASP A 117 6.02 0.44 -11.52
CA ASP A 117 7.10 0.42 -12.50
C ASP A 117 8.46 0.73 -11.84
N ASP A 118 9.53 0.15 -12.39
CA ASP A 118 10.89 0.31 -11.88
C ASP A 118 11.30 1.79 -11.89
N ASN A 119 12.08 2.19 -10.89
CA ASN A 119 12.59 3.55 -10.71
C ASN A 119 11.54 4.65 -10.51
N THR A 120 10.31 4.29 -10.17
CA THR A 120 9.31 5.25 -9.70
C THR A 120 9.41 5.45 -8.20
N VAL A 121 9.01 6.64 -7.71
CA VAL A 121 8.94 6.91 -6.26
C VAL A 121 7.95 5.96 -5.59
N TRP A 122 6.85 5.63 -6.26
CA TRP A 122 5.86 4.68 -5.78
C TRP A 122 6.42 3.31 -5.40
N GLY A 123 7.39 2.80 -6.18
CA GLY A 123 8.00 1.48 -5.94
C GLY A 123 8.88 1.41 -4.69
N GLN A 124 9.26 2.56 -4.12
CA GLN A 124 10.11 2.66 -2.94
C GLN A 124 9.46 3.43 -1.80
N LEU A 125 8.21 3.87 -2.00
CA LEU A 125 7.46 4.64 -1.02
C LEU A 125 7.14 3.77 0.20
N THR A 126 7.50 4.24 1.39
CA THR A 126 7.15 3.59 2.65
C THR A 126 5.96 4.28 3.31
N ILE A 127 5.37 3.63 4.32
CA ILE A 127 4.29 4.22 5.12
C ILE A 127 4.76 5.52 5.78
N LEU A 128 5.97 5.53 6.35
CA LEU A 128 6.56 6.73 6.96
C LEU A 128 6.60 7.90 5.96
N GLU A 129 7.09 7.66 4.77
CA GLU A 129 7.19 8.70 3.75
C GLU A 129 5.82 9.13 3.22
N LEU A 130 4.87 8.21 3.09
CA LEU A 130 3.50 8.55 2.72
C LEU A 130 2.86 9.48 3.76
N LYS A 131 2.95 9.14 5.06
CA LYS A 131 2.47 10.00 6.15
C LYS A 131 3.13 11.38 6.10
N LEU A 132 4.45 11.43 5.94
CA LEU A 132 5.19 12.68 5.79
C LEU A 132 4.64 13.55 4.65
N LEU A 133 4.42 12.98 3.46
CA LEU A 133 3.87 13.71 2.32
C LEU A 133 2.43 14.18 2.55
N ILE A 134 1.64 13.42 3.31
CA ILE A 134 0.28 13.82 3.69
C ILE A 134 0.32 14.96 4.69
N TYR A 135 1.16 14.90 5.73
CA TYR A 135 1.29 16.00 6.70
C TYR A 135 1.76 17.30 6.05
N LEU A 136 2.69 17.24 5.08
CA LEU A 136 3.05 18.42 4.27
C LEU A 136 1.84 18.96 3.49
N ALA A 137 1.03 18.09 2.90
CA ALA A 137 -0.16 18.49 2.15
C ALA A 137 -1.29 19.06 3.04
N LEU A 138 -1.30 18.73 4.32
CA LEU A 138 -2.20 19.23 5.34
C LEU A 138 -1.66 20.46 6.08
N GLU A 139 -0.43 20.94 5.75
CA GLU A 139 0.26 22.02 6.44
C GLU A 139 0.52 21.74 7.94
N GLN A 140 0.57 20.45 8.32
CA GLN A 140 0.91 19.99 9.67
C GLN A 140 2.43 19.82 9.75
N PHE A 141 3.11 20.97 9.95
CA PHE A 141 4.58 21.06 9.78
C PHE A 141 5.35 20.47 10.95
N GLU A 142 4.81 20.46 12.16
CA GLU A 142 5.43 19.83 13.32
C GLU A 142 5.55 18.32 13.12
N GLU A 143 4.46 17.66 12.74
CA GLU A 143 4.40 16.24 12.45
C GLU A 143 5.29 15.89 11.24
N ALA A 144 5.21 16.69 10.19
CA ALA A 144 6.06 16.53 9.02
C ALA A 144 7.55 16.62 9.38
N LYS A 145 7.95 17.59 10.26
CA LYS A 145 9.35 17.77 10.72
C LYS A 145 9.86 16.55 11.48
N GLU A 146 9.03 15.96 12.34
CA GLU A 146 9.39 14.75 13.08
C GLU A 146 9.68 13.58 12.11
N LEU A 147 8.77 13.35 11.16
CA LEU A 147 8.92 12.26 10.19
C LEU A 147 10.08 12.49 9.20
N VAL A 148 10.38 13.75 8.81
CA VAL A 148 11.59 14.06 8.04
C VAL A 148 12.84 13.66 8.80
N GLY A 149 12.91 13.93 10.11
CA GLY A 149 14.02 13.53 10.96
C GLY A 149 14.20 12.01 10.97
N GLN A 150 13.14 11.28 11.16
CA GLN A 150 13.15 9.81 11.12
C GLN A 150 13.54 9.28 9.73
N PHE A 151 12.99 9.84 8.66
CA PHE A 151 13.35 9.46 7.29
C PHE A 151 14.84 9.60 7.02
N LEU A 152 15.44 10.72 7.40
CA LEU A 152 16.86 11.00 7.18
C LEU A 152 17.79 10.09 8.01
N GLN A 153 17.32 9.62 9.17
CA GLN A 153 18.10 8.75 10.03
C GLN A 153 18.20 7.32 9.48
N TYR A 154 17.15 6.81 8.87
CA TYR A 154 17.04 5.39 8.52
C TYR A 154 17.04 5.11 7.02
N ASN A 155 16.86 6.15 6.18
CA ASN A 155 16.73 5.95 4.74
C ASN A 155 18.06 6.21 4.04
N THR A 156 18.63 5.15 3.45
CA THR A 156 19.86 5.21 2.65
C THR A 156 19.57 5.36 1.15
N ASN A 157 18.32 5.63 0.78
CA ASN A 157 17.85 5.67 -0.60
C ASN A 157 18.43 6.84 -1.40
N THR A 158 18.17 6.83 -2.69
CA THR A 158 18.79 7.64 -3.73
C THR A 158 19.22 9.05 -3.27
N ALA A 159 20.43 9.46 -3.62
CA ALA A 159 21.00 10.75 -3.21
C ALA A 159 20.04 11.94 -3.43
N GLU A 160 19.21 11.90 -4.49
CA GLU A 160 18.26 12.96 -4.81
C GLU A 160 17.11 13.07 -3.81
N ARG A 161 16.48 11.95 -3.41
CA ARG A 161 15.41 11.98 -2.39
C ARG A 161 15.95 12.39 -1.03
N GLY A 162 17.11 11.87 -0.65
CA GLY A 162 17.79 12.27 0.58
C GLY A 162 18.07 13.77 0.62
N LEU A 163 18.54 14.35 -0.47
CA LEU A 163 18.81 15.79 -0.56
C LEU A 163 17.53 16.63 -0.53
N PHE A 164 16.43 16.16 -1.12
CA PHE A 164 15.12 16.82 -1.02
C PHE A 164 14.67 16.91 0.44
N TYR A 165 14.71 15.79 1.18
CA TYR A 165 14.30 15.79 2.60
C TYR A 165 15.30 16.49 3.52
N GLN A 166 16.59 16.53 3.19
CA GLN A 166 17.55 17.41 3.91
C GLN A 166 17.20 18.90 3.72
N CYS A 167 16.86 19.30 2.51
CA CYS A 167 16.39 20.65 2.22
C CYS A 167 15.08 20.94 2.96
N MET A 168 14.11 20.03 2.90
CA MET A 168 12.83 20.12 3.63
C MET A 168 13.06 20.27 5.13
N ASN A 169 13.98 19.50 5.69
CA ASN A 169 14.29 19.52 7.12
C ASN A 169 14.73 20.91 7.60
N VAL A 170 15.63 21.57 6.86
CA VAL A 170 16.11 22.91 7.24
C VAL A 170 15.08 24.00 6.97
N VAL A 171 14.24 23.84 5.94
CA VAL A 171 13.15 24.78 5.66
C VAL A 171 12.09 24.71 6.75
N LEU A 172 11.67 23.51 7.14
CA LEU A 172 10.71 23.33 8.24
C LEU A 172 11.25 23.82 9.58
N GLU A 173 12.57 23.69 9.82
CA GLU A 173 13.21 24.23 11.02
C GLU A 173 13.06 25.74 11.12
N VAL A 174 13.22 26.45 9.99
CA VAL A 174 13.04 27.92 9.95
C VAL A 174 11.56 28.29 10.05
N ILE A 175 10.66 27.54 9.42
CA ILE A 175 9.21 27.82 9.44
C ILE A 175 8.62 27.66 10.86
N LEU A 176 9.12 26.68 11.60
CA LEU A 176 8.63 26.37 12.95
C LEU A 176 9.26 27.22 14.06
N ASP A 177 10.22 28.08 13.71
CA ASP A 177 10.86 28.99 14.64
C ASP A 177 10.31 30.40 14.47
N ASP A 178 9.53 30.87 15.44
CA ASP A 178 8.87 32.19 15.42
C ASP A 178 9.89 33.40 15.37
N GLU A 179 11.17 33.16 15.65
CA GLU A 179 12.20 34.20 15.63
C GLU A 179 12.89 34.33 14.26
N LEU A 180 12.59 33.38 13.31
CA LEU A 180 13.28 33.31 12.02
C LEU A 180 12.32 33.66 10.87
N GLU A 181 12.88 34.36 9.87
CA GLU A 181 12.15 34.65 8.63
C GLU A 181 12.78 33.86 7.47
N LEU A 182 11.99 33.03 6.80
CA LEU A 182 12.48 32.16 5.73
C LEU A 182 13.20 32.93 4.61
N ASP A 183 12.76 34.13 4.30
CA ASP A 183 13.33 35.01 3.28
C ASP A 183 14.82 35.33 3.53
N ASP A 184 15.24 35.43 4.78
CA ASP A 184 16.63 35.71 5.17
C ASP A 184 17.56 34.54 4.80
N TYR A 185 17.03 33.32 4.68
CA TYR A 185 17.80 32.10 4.43
C TYR A 185 17.74 31.63 2.98
N LEU A 186 16.77 32.07 2.18
CA LEU A 186 16.50 31.56 0.83
C LEU A 186 17.73 31.58 -0.08
N ILE A 187 18.52 32.67 -0.08
CA ILE A 187 19.71 32.79 -0.92
C ILE A 187 20.74 31.71 -0.55
N ASN A 188 20.91 31.45 0.74
CA ASN A 188 21.87 30.45 1.20
C ASN A 188 21.40 29.05 0.94
N PHE A 189 20.12 28.75 1.17
CA PHE A 189 19.50 27.44 0.89
C PHE A 189 19.54 27.11 -0.61
N ARG A 190 19.25 28.06 -1.49
CA ARG A 190 19.40 27.89 -2.95
C ARG A 190 20.84 27.57 -3.36
N ARG A 191 21.85 28.19 -2.72
CA ARG A 191 23.28 27.88 -2.97
C ARG A 191 23.65 26.47 -2.48
N MET A 192 23.07 26.01 -1.36
CA MET A 192 23.36 24.69 -0.78
C MET A 192 22.67 23.54 -1.53
N PHE A 193 21.40 23.70 -1.88
CA PHE A 193 20.56 22.63 -2.38
C PHE A 193 20.23 22.74 -3.87
N GLY A 194 20.46 23.90 -4.49
CA GLY A 194 20.10 24.20 -5.87
C GLY A 194 18.67 24.75 -6.01
N ASP A 195 18.44 25.53 -7.08
CA ASP A 195 17.17 26.23 -7.30
C ASP A 195 16.00 25.25 -7.48
N GLU A 196 16.17 24.23 -8.33
CA GLU A 196 15.11 23.26 -8.66
C GLU A 196 14.59 22.53 -7.40
N ARG A 197 15.50 22.08 -6.54
CA ARG A 197 15.14 21.37 -5.31
C ARG A 197 14.49 22.32 -4.30
N MET A 198 15.03 23.54 -4.20
CA MET A 198 14.44 24.55 -3.32
C MET A 198 13.03 24.92 -3.78
N ASP A 199 12.80 25.09 -5.09
CA ASP A 199 11.48 25.37 -5.63
C ASP A 199 10.49 24.21 -5.36
N ALA A 200 10.93 22.97 -5.46
CA ALA A 200 10.12 21.80 -5.11
C ALA A 200 9.74 21.76 -3.62
N VAL A 201 10.69 22.09 -2.73
CA VAL A 201 10.45 22.16 -1.28
C VAL A 201 9.50 23.29 -0.93
N LEU A 202 9.72 24.50 -1.46
CA LEU A 202 8.81 25.63 -1.25
C LEU A 202 7.41 25.32 -1.77
N GLY A 203 7.32 24.70 -2.95
CA GLY A 203 6.03 24.26 -3.51
C GLY A 203 5.33 23.21 -2.67
N SER A 204 6.09 22.37 -1.96
CA SER A 204 5.49 21.40 -1.02
C SER A 204 4.99 22.06 0.26
N VAL A 205 5.63 23.15 0.68
CA VAL A 205 5.22 23.92 1.88
C VAL A 205 4.02 24.83 1.58
N ASP A 206 3.97 25.46 0.40
CA ASP A 206 2.86 26.34 0.02
C ASP A 206 1.67 25.59 -0.62
N GLY A 207 1.75 24.26 -0.73
CA GLY A 207 0.71 23.39 -1.27
C GLY A 207 0.59 23.38 -2.79
N SER A 208 1.44 24.12 -3.53
CA SER A 208 1.45 24.12 -5.00
C SER A 208 1.98 22.81 -5.58
N VAL A 209 2.82 22.07 -4.83
CA VAL A 209 3.33 20.75 -5.16
C VAL A 209 2.89 19.75 -4.09
N ARG A 210 1.75 19.10 -4.31
CA ARG A 210 1.29 18.02 -3.41
C ARG A 210 1.96 16.72 -3.82
N PHE A 211 2.43 15.96 -2.83
CA PHE A 211 3.01 14.62 -2.99
C PHE A 211 4.20 14.60 -3.96
N TYR A 212 5.24 15.37 -3.65
CA TYR A 212 6.45 15.47 -4.48
C TYR A 212 6.99 14.11 -4.91
N GLY A 213 7.23 13.97 -6.22
CA GLY A 213 7.77 12.76 -6.85
C GLY A 213 6.75 11.65 -7.11
N LEU A 214 5.51 11.76 -6.61
CA LEU A 214 4.45 10.81 -6.90
C LEU A 214 3.66 11.23 -8.14
N THR A 215 3.59 10.35 -9.12
CA THR A 215 2.70 10.55 -10.27
C THR A 215 1.26 10.20 -9.90
N PRO A 216 0.24 10.96 -10.36
CA PRO A 216 -1.15 10.63 -10.14
C PRO A 216 -1.49 9.23 -10.66
N THR A 217 -2.19 8.45 -9.82
CA THR A 217 -2.69 7.12 -10.14
C THR A 217 -4.20 7.04 -9.94
N SER A 218 -4.81 5.90 -10.16
CA SER A 218 -6.21 5.64 -9.86
C SER A 218 -6.50 4.14 -9.79
N MET A 219 -7.70 3.78 -9.32
CA MET A 219 -8.20 2.39 -9.35
C MET A 219 -8.29 1.79 -10.75
N LYS A 220 -8.19 2.60 -11.81
CA LYS A 220 -8.11 2.12 -13.20
C LYS A 220 -6.72 1.62 -13.59
N LEU A 221 -5.73 1.81 -12.71
CA LEU A 221 -4.33 1.39 -12.88
C LEU A 221 -3.65 2.01 -14.12
N GLU A 222 -4.12 3.18 -14.55
CA GLU A 222 -3.53 3.91 -15.68
C GLU A 222 -2.09 4.33 -15.33
N GLY A 223 -1.15 4.05 -16.24
CA GLY A 223 0.27 4.33 -16.02
C GLY A 223 1.01 3.32 -15.14
N LEU A 224 0.38 2.20 -14.76
CA LEU A 224 1.00 1.10 -14.01
C LEU A 224 1.26 -0.09 -14.94
N ASP A 225 2.13 0.09 -15.92
CA ASP A 225 2.35 -0.87 -17.01
C ASP A 225 2.83 -2.23 -16.50
N ARG A 226 3.66 -2.25 -15.45
CA ARG A 226 4.15 -3.50 -14.85
C ARG A 226 3.03 -4.29 -14.21
N HIS A 227 2.16 -3.64 -13.45
CA HIS A 227 1.00 -4.30 -12.84
C HIS A 227 -0.01 -4.79 -13.88
N LEU A 228 -0.27 -4.00 -14.93
CA LEU A 228 -1.15 -4.40 -16.02
C LEU A 228 -0.60 -5.61 -16.78
N ARG A 229 0.71 -5.70 -17.00
CA ARG A 229 1.35 -6.90 -17.57
C ARG A 229 1.21 -8.11 -16.66
N LEU A 230 1.29 -7.94 -15.34
CA LEU A 230 1.06 -9.02 -14.37
C LEU A 230 -0.37 -9.55 -14.48
N ILE A 231 -1.38 -8.66 -14.51
CA ILE A 231 -2.79 -9.02 -14.70
C ILE A 231 -3.00 -9.76 -16.04
N ASP A 232 -2.40 -9.26 -17.13
CA ASP A 232 -2.52 -9.89 -18.45
C ASP A 232 -1.88 -11.30 -18.49
N SER A 233 -0.75 -11.46 -17.80
CA SER A 233 -0.11 -12.77 -17.65
C SER A 233 -0.97 -13.73 -16.84
N TYR A 234 -1.58 -13.26 -15.75
CA TYR A 234 -2.54 -14.05 -14.97
C TYR A 234 -3.73 -14.52 -15.81
N LYS A 235 -4.34 -13.61 -16.60
CA LYS A 235 -5.46 -13.95 -17.48
C LYS A 235 -5.08 -15.00 -18.52
N LYS A 236 -3.87 -14.96 -19.06
CA LYS A 236 -3.38 -15.95 -20.03
C LYS A 236 -3.15 -17.34 -19.43
N LEU A 237 -2.83 -17.42 -18.13
CA LEU A 237 -2.65 -18.69 -17.43
C LEU A 237 -3.99 -19.37 -17.14
N HIS A 238 -5.08 -18.63 -17.11
CA HIS A 238 -6.43 -19.12 -16.78
C HIS A 238 -7.39 -19.13 -17.98
N ALA A 239 -6.91 -18.84 -19.18
CA ALA A 239 -7.66 -18.93 -20.43
C ALA A 239 -7.44 -20.28 -21.12
#